data_09499cdc3c00afee8f14df8cd65d78ee
#
_entry.id   09499cdc3c00afee8f14df8cd65d78ee
#
_cell.length_a   1.000
_cell.length_b   1.000
_cell.length_c   1.000
_cell.angle_alpha   90.00
_cell.angle_beta   90.00
_cell.angle_gamma   90.00
#
_symmetry.space_group_name_H-M   'P 1'
#
loop_
_entity.id
_entity.type
_entity.pdbx_description
1 polymer ?
#
loop_
_entity_poly.entity_id
_entity_poly.type
_entity_poly.pdbx_seq_one_letter_code
_entity_poly.pdbx_strand_id
1 'polypeptide(L)'
;MFVGVASERYANAVNVLFLGTGTSHGVPMIGCDCDVCRSTDPRDTRLRPSIYVTGDDGTRLLVDTTPDFRAQALTHEIRRIDAVLYTHTHADHILGLDELRRFNHMTRQPVPLFGDAFTLAELRRTFAYAFDTVTPKGGGVPHLQLWTLTGGALTIGRQDIVPVPVRHGHRMILGFRFGRFAYLTDCNEVPAASMALLQDLDVLVIDALRHRPHPTHFSVAEALTVATAIGARQTYFTHICHDLPHAATCAALPAGVSLAYDGLHLEIP
;
A
#
# COMPACT_ATOMS: atom_id res chain seq x y z
N MET A 1 39.97 -4.23 7.50
CA MET A 1 39.46 -2.96 8.07
C MET A 1 38.42 -2.41 7.09
N PHE A 2 37.17 -2.88 7.18
CA PHE A 2 36.04 -2.39 6.39
C PHE A 2 35.11 -1.65 7.33
N VAL A 3 35.26 -0.34 7.37
CA VAL A 3 34.38 0.56 8.13
C VAL A 3 33.38 1.17 7.15
N GLY A 4 32.12 0.90 7.39
CA GLY A 4 30.99 1.81 7.27
C GLY A 4 30.75 2.50 5.93
N VAL A 5 29.92 1.90 5.08
CA VAL A 5 29.10 2.64 4.09
C VAL A 5 27.69 2.06 4.14
N ALA A 6 26.98 2.30 5.24
CA ALA A 6 25.61 1.87 5.41
C ALA A 6 24.61 3.05 5.51
N SER A 7 25.06 4.31 5.57
CA SER A 7 24.20 5.45 5.85
C SER A 7 23.78 6.30 4.64
N GLU A 8 24.33 6.08 3.45
CA GLU A 8 23.97 6.89 2.27
C GLU A 8 22.98 6.24 1.30
N ARG A 9 22.60 4.96 1.53
CA ARG A 9 21.78 4.20 0.57
C ARG A 9 20.26 4.47 0.60
N TYR A 10 19.76 5.27 1.53
CA TYR A 10 18.32 5.47 1.71
C TYR A 10 17.93 6.95 1.82
N ALA A 11 18.67 7.83 1.16
CA ALA A 11 18.54 9.29 1.31
C ALA A 11 17.55 9.96 0.34
N ASN A 12 16.62 9.20 -0.27
CA ASN A 12 15.65 9.80 -1.18
C ASN A 12 14.39 10.20 -0.43
N ALA A 13 14.14 11.51 -0.38
CA ALA A 13 12.90 12.04 0.16
C ALA A 13 11.69 11.53 -0.64
N VAL A 14 10.62 11.19 0.04
CA VAL A 14 9.37 10.76 -0.57
C VAL A 14 8.18 11.50 0.01
N ASN A 15 7.23 11.82 -0.86
CA ASN A 15 5.90 12.29 -0.48
C ASN A 15 4.91 11.12 -0.62
N VAL A 16 4.17 10.83 0.43
CA VAL A 16 3.21 9.74 0.47
C VAL A 16 1.82 10.29 0.68
N LEU A 17 0.91 9.96 -0.23
CA LEU A 17 -0.51 10.26 -0.14
C LEU A 17 -1.28 8.96 0.06
N PHE A 18 -2.08 8.88 1.13
CA PHE A 18 -2.97 7.77 1.39
C PHE A 18 -4.25 7.92 0.56
N LEU A 19 -4.46 7.02 -0.39
CA LEU A 19 -5.63 7.00 -1.25
C LEU A 19 -6.82 6.29 -0.60
N GLY A 20 -6.52 5.35 0.28
CA GLY A 20 -7.48 4.60 1.07
C GLY A 20 -6.78 3.91 2.24
N THR A 21 -7.50 3.76 3.34
CA THR A 21 -6.99 3.23 4.61
C THR A 21 -7.88 2.16 5.22
N GLY A 22 -9.01 1.87 4.56
CA GLY A 22 -9.99 0.91 5.02
C GLY A 22 -9.64 -0.53 4.67
N THR A 23 -10.29 -1.45 5.35
CA THR A 23 -10.27 -2.89 5.07
C THR A 23 -11.05 -3.22 3.78
N SER A 24 -11.07 -4.49 3.38
CA SER A 24 -11.67 -5.00 2.14
C SER A 24 -13.13 -4.58 1.90
N HIS A 25 -13.91 -4.34 2.95
CA HIS A 25 -15.30 -3.85 2.83
C HIS A 25 -15.38 -2.33 2.63
N GLY A 26 -14.31 -1.59 2.92
CA GLY A 26 -14.37 -0.14 3.10
C GLY A 26 -15.16 0.26 4.35
N VAL A 27 -15.19 1.55 4.66
CA VAL A 27 -16.00 2.15 5.71
C VAL A 27 -16.64 3.43 5.15
N PRO A 28 -17.96 3.60 5.20
CA PRO A 28 -18.97 2.69 5.79
C PRO A 28 -19.10 1.35 5.05
N MET A 29 -19.40 0.30 5.77
CA MET A 29 -19.66 -1.02 5.22
C MET A 29 -21.13 -1.11 4.76
N ILE A 30 -21.36 -1.73 3.61
CA ILE A 30 -22.71 -1.89 3.03
C ILE A 30 -23.66 -2.55 4.05
N GLY A 31 -24.78 -1.88 4.33
CA GLY A 31 -25.81 -2.36 5.23
C GLY A 31 -25.48 -2.27 6.73
N CYS A 32 -24.39 -1.60 7.10
CA CYS A 32 -24.00 -1.40 8.50
C CYS A 32 -24.45 -0.04 9.02
N ASP A 33 -25.07 -0.06 10.18
CA ASP A 33 -25.62 1.13 10.86
C ASP A 33 -24.88 1.45 12.18
N CYS A 34 -23.68 0.92 12.38
CA CYS A 34 -22.89 1.22 13.58
C CYS A 34 -22.43 2.69 13.62
N ASP A 35 -21.99 3.15 14.78
CA ASP A 35 -21.60 4.54 15.01
C ASP A 35 -20.50 5.01 14.05
N VAL A 36 -19.53 4.16 13.72
CA VAL A 36 -18.45 4.50 12.79
C VAL A 36 -18.97 4.58 11.35
N CYS A 37 -19.81 3.65 10.90
CA CYS A 37 -20.40 3.69 9.56
C CYS A 37 -21.39 4.86 9.36
N ARG A 38 -21.91 5.44 10.44
CA ARG A 38 -22.77 6.64 10.45
C ARG A 38 -22.05 7.90 10.92
N SER A 39 -20.74 7.82 11.16
CA SER A 39 -19.93 8.95 11.62
C SER A 39 -19.95 10.11 10.62
N THR A 40 -19.94 11.33 11.15
CA THR A 40 -19.75 12.54 10.37
C THR A 40 -18.30 13.00 10.32
N ASP A 41 -17.39 12.32 11.02
CA ASP A 41 -15.95 12.55 10.91
C ASP A 41 -15.48 11.97 9.55
N PRO A 42 -14.97 12.81 8.64
CA PRO A 42 -14.54 12.33 7.32
C PRO A 42 -13.42 11.28 7.40
N ARG A 43 -12.68 11.22 8.52
CA ARG A 43 -11.62 10.23 8.73
C ARG A 43 -12.16 8.84 9.07
N ASP A 44 -13.46 8.70 9.35
CA ASP A 44 -14.15 7.42 9.48
C ASP A 44 -14.69 6.90 8.14
N THR A 45 -14.62 7.69 7.07
CA THR A 45 -14.86 7.21 5.70
C THR A 45 -13.54 6.72 5.13
N ARG A 46 -13.48 5.42 4.77
CA ARG A 46 -12.24 4.74 4.40
C ARG A 46 -12.45 3.90 3.15
N LEU A 47 -11.83 4.30 2.05
CA LEU A 47 -11.74 3.53 0.82
C LEU A 47 -10.75 2.38 1.01
N ARG A 48 -10.75 1.39 0.08
CA ARG A 48 -9.82 0.25 0.14
C ARG A 48 -8.36 0.72 0.04
N PRO A 49 -7.42 -0.05 0.67
CA PRO A 49 -6.10 0.47 1.02
C PRO A 49 -5.18 0.63 -0.18
N SER A 50 -4.68 1.83 -0.40
CA SER A 50 -3.68 2.14 -1.42
C SER A 50 -2.95 3.41 -1.04
N ILE A 51 -1.70 3.54 -1.47
CA ILE A 51 -0.90 4.74 -1.33
C ILE A 51 -0.31 5.18 -2.67
N TYR A 52 -0.09 6.48 -2.81
CA TYR A 52 0.60 7.07 -3.93
C TYR A 52 1.87 7.76 -3.45
N VAL A 53 3.01 7.29 -3.95
CA VAL A 53 4.34 7.74 -3.54
C VAL A 53 4.95 8.58 -4.64
N THR A 54 5.41 9.79 -4.30
CA THR A 54 6.13 10.68 -5.21
C THR A 54 7.55 10.87 -4.69
N GLY A 55 8.53 10.49 -5.50
CA GLY A 55 9.93 10.70 -5.23
C GLY A 55 10.39 12.15 -5.45
N ASP A 56 11.54 12.51 -4.93
CA ASP A 56 12.18 13.83 -5.10
C ASP A 56 12.49 14.17 -6.57
N ASP A 57 12.69 13.16 -7.41
CA ASP A 57 12.89 13.29 -8.85
C ASP A 57 11.58 13.39 -9.64
N GLY A 58 10.43 13.37 -8.96
CA GLY A 58 9.11 13.37 -9.55
C GLY A 58 8.63 12.00 -10.04
N THR A 59 9.33 10.90 -9.74
CA THR A 59 8.86 9.52 -9.98
C THR A 59 7.59 9.25 -9.18
N ARG A 60 6.58 8.65 -9.80
CA ARG A 60 5.23 8.46 -9.24
C ARG A 60 4.84 6.99 -9.23
N LEU A 61 4.71 6.45 -8.05
CA LEU A 61 4.46 5.04 -7.79
C LEU A 61 3.10 4.87 -7.13
N LEU A 62 2.33 3.91 -7.61
CA LEU A 62 1.09 3.49 -6.97
C LEU A 62 1.31 2.15 -6.29
N VAL A 63 0.88 1.98 -5.05
CA VAL A 63 0.83 0.68 -4.39
C VAL A 63 -0.62 0.21 -4.38
N ASP A 64 -0.87 -0.86 -5.10
CA ASP A 64 -2.17 -1.49 -5.34
C ASP A 64 -3.18 -0.63 -6.14
N THR A 65 -4.01 -1.30 -6.93
CA THR A 65 -5.13 -0.73 -7.67
C THR A 65 -6.44 -1.24 -7.11
N THR A 66 -6.99 -0.55 -6.15
CA THR A 66 -8.21 -0.97 -5.44
C THR A 66 -9.46 -0.83 -6.32
N PRO A 67 -10.60 -1.44 -5.98
CA PRO A 67 -11.87 -1.17 -6.63
C PRO A 67 -12.25 0.32 -6.63
N ASP A 68 -11.74 1.08 -5.66
CA ASP A 68 -11.98 2.51 -5.51
C ASP A 68 -11.01 3.37 -6.32
N PHE A 69 -10.05 2.78 -7.03
CA PHE A 69 -8.95 3.51 -7.64
C PHE A 69 -9.40 4.65 -8.55
N ARG A 70 -10.51 4.48 -9.30
CA ARG A 70 -11.04 5.58 -10.10
C ARG A 70 -11.48 6.77 -9.25
N ALA A 71 -12.20 6.54 -8.15
CA ALA A 71 -12.62 7.59 -7.24
C ALA A 71 -11.40 8.24 -6.56
N GLN A 72 -10.46 7.44 -6.08
CA GLN A 72 -9.20 7.88 -5.48
C GLN A 72 -8.41 8.78 -6.44
N ALA A 73 -8.23 8.36 -7.68
CA ALA A 73 -7.49 9.12 -8.68
C ALA A 73 -8.16 10.45 -9.06
N LEU A 74 -9.50 10.49 -9.11
CA LEU A 74 -10.26 11.71 -9.39
C LEU A 74 -10.20 12.70 -8.21
N THR A 75 -10.39 12.20 -6.98
CA THR A 75 -10.37 13.02 -5.76
C THR A 75 -9.03 13.70 -5.57
N HIS A 76 -7.94 12.99 -5.84
CA HIS A 76 -6.57 13.48 -5.63
C HIS A 76 -5.87 13.94 -6.92
N GLU A 77 -6.62 14.12 -8.00
CA GLU A 77 -6.13 14.59 -9.30
C GLU A 77 -4.89 13.83 -9.81
N ILE A 78 -4.82 12.51 -9.60
CA ILE A 78 -3.71 11.68 -10.06
C ILE A 78 -3.71 11.63 -11.59
N ARG A 79 -2.69 12.18 -12.21
CA ARG A 79 -2.57 12.31 -13.66
C ARG A 79 -1.40 11.54 -14.25
N ARG A 80 -0.54 10.94 -13.41
CA ARG A 80 0.64 10.19 -13.85
C ARG A 80 0.92 9.03 -12.90
N ILE A 81 1.26 7.89 -13.47
CA ILE A 81 1.78 6.72 -12.76
C ILE A 81 2.93 6.20 -13.60
N ASP A 82 4.12 6.10 -13.00
CA ASP A 82 5.31 5.57 -13.66
C ASP A 82 5.43 4.05 -13.45
N ALA A 83 4.91 3.54 -12.33
CA ALA A 83 4.80 2.12 -12.05
C ALA A 83 3.75 1.82 -10.98
N VAL A 84 3.26 0.57 -10.97
CA VAL A 84 2.40 0.02 -9.91
C VAL A 84 3.15 -1.11 -9.21
N LEU A 85 3.15 -1.07 -7.88
CA LEU A 85 3.68 -2.11 -7.01
C LEU A 85 2.51 -2.87 -6.39
N TYR A 86 2.42 -4.17 -6.60
CA TYR A 86 1.36 -4.99 -6.02
C TYR A 86 1.85 -5.72 -4.79
N THR A 87 1.10 -5.59 -3.70
CA THR A 87 1.35 -6.28 -2.44
C THR A 87 0.93 -7.75 -2.55
N HIS A 88 -0.30 -7.99 -3.01
CA HIS A 88 -0.88 -9.32 -3.21
C HIS A 88 -2.15 -9.26 -4.09
N THR A 89 -2.93 -10.35 -4.14
CA THR A 89 -3.98 -10.57 -5.15
C THR A 89 -5.41 -10.52 -4.63
N HIS A 90 -5.66 -10.07 -3.41
CA HIS A 90 -7.02 -9.92 -2.94
C HIS A 90 -7.76 -8.82 -3.74
N ALA A 91 -9.08 -8.97 -3.82
CA ALA A 91 -9.94 -8.13 -4.65
C ALA A 91 -9.80 -6.64 -4.37
N ASP A 92 -9.68 -6.29 -3.10
CA ASP A 92 -9.51 -4.91 -2.62
C ASP A 92 -8.16 -4.27 -2.99
N HIS A 93 -7.21 -5.06 -3.50
CA HIS A 93 -5.90 -4.58 -3.95
C HIS A 93 -5.74 -4.56 -5.47
N ILE A 94 -6.52 -5.33 -6.23
CA ILE A 94 -6.25 -5.49 -7.66
C ILE A 94 -7.39 -5.09 -8.58
N LEU A 95 -8.66 -5.03 -8.12
CA LEU A 95 -9.81 -4.94 -9.05
C LEU A 95 -9.96 -3.59 -9.77
N GLY A 96 -9.21 -2.57 -9.43
CA GLY A 96 -9.12 -1.32 -10.18
C GLY A 96 -8.06 -1.29 -11.28
N LEU A 97 -7.38 -2.42 -11.55
CA LEU A 97 -6.31 -2.49 -12.56
C LEU A 97 -6.75 -1.97 -13.93
N ASP A 98 -7.99 -2.20 -14.34
CA ASP A 98 -8.50 -1.77 -15.65
C ASP A 98 -8.45 -0.24 -15.84
N GLU A 99 -8.53 0.55 -14.77
CA GLU A 99 -8.45 2.01 -14.82
C GLU A 99 -7.07 2.51 -15.30
N LEU A 100 -6.03 1.68 -15.23
CA LEU A 100 -4.69 2.01 -15.74
C LEU A 100 -4.69 2.31 -17.25
N ARG A 101 -5.68 1.82 -18.01
CA ARG A 101 -5.84 2.14 -19.44
C ARG A 101 -5.89 3.65 -19.70
N ARG A 102 -6.42 4.44 -18.76
CA ARG A 102 -6.47 5.90 -18.92
C ARG A 102 -5.08 6.51 -18.94
N PHE A 103 -4.16 6.01 -18.11
CA PHE A 103 -2.77 6.46 -18.07
C PHE A 103 -2.03 6.07 -19.35
N ASN A 104 -2.29 4.87 -19.92
CA ASN A 104 -1.77 4.51 -21.24
C ASN A 104 -2.22 5.48 -22.33
N HIS A 105 -3.49 5.92 -22.32
CA HIS A 105 -4.01 6.88 -23.30
C HIS A 105 -3.30 8.24 -23.18
N MET A 106 -2.98 8.68 -21.96
CA MET A 106 -2.30 9.95 -21.72
C MET A 106 -0.81 9.91 -22.11
N THR A 107 -0.12 8.84 -21.75
CA THR A 107 1.33 8.73 -21.93
C THR A 107 1.75 8.06 -23.22
N ARG A 108 0.86 7.27 -23.84
CA ARG A 108 1.13 6.36 -24.98
C ARG A 108 2.18 5.28 -24.65
N GLN A 109 2.38 5.00 -23.38
CA GLN A 109 3.34 4.03 -22.88
C GLN A 109 2.63 2.90 -22.10
N PRO A 110 3.21 1.69 -22.04
CA PRO A 110 2.75 0.66 -21.12
C PRO A 110 2.96 1.12 -19.68
N VAL A 111 2.09 0.67 -18.76
CA VAL A 111 2.30 0.84 -17.33
C VAL A 111 3.05 -0.38 -16.78
N PRO A 112 4.25 -0.20 -16.19
CA PRO A 112 4.98 -1.28 -15.53
C PRO A 112 4.25 -1.70 -14.24
N LEU A 113 4.05 -3.01 -14.08
CA LEU A 113 3.47 -3.64 -12.89
C LEU A 113 4.50 -4.54 -12.22
N PHE A 114 4.78 -4.32 -10.96
CA PHE A 114 5.74 -5.07 -10.17
C PHE A 114 5.03 -5.89 -9.10
N GLY A 115 5.43 -7.13 -8.90
CA GLY A 115 4.91 -8.03 -7.88
C GLY A 115 5.71 -9.32 -7.82
N ASP A 116 5.42 -10.18 -6.86
CA ASP A 116 6.00 -11.52 -6.87
C ASP A 116 5.43 -12.38 -8.04
N ALA A 117 6.06 -13.50 -8.33
CA ALA A 117 5.69 -14.35 -9.46
C ALA A 117 4.24 -14.85 -9.37
N PHE A 118 3.77 -15.16 -8.14
CA PHE A 118 2.41 -15.60 -7.93
C PHE A 118 1.42 -14.46 -8.20
N THR A 119 1.65 -13.29 -7.64
CA THR A 119 0.81 -12.10 -7.82
C THR A 119 0.66 -11.75 -9.31
N LEU A 120 1.76 -11.73 -10.06
CA LEU A 120 1.72 -11.43 -11.49
C LEU A 120 1.00 -12.51 -12.32
N ALA A 121 1.14 -13.79 -11.95
CA ALA A 121 0.41 -14.87 -12.60
C ALA A 121 -1.11 -14.74 -12.36
N GLU A 122 -1.53 -14.42 -11.14
CA GLU A 122 -2.93 -14.21 -10.81
C GLU A 122 -3.52 -12.95 -11.47
N LEU A 123 -2.75 -11.84 -11.55
CA LEU A 123 -3.17 -10.66 -12.33
C LEU A 123 -3.42 -11.03 -13.79
N ARG A 124 -2.51 -11.79 -14.41
CA ARG A 124 -2.67 -12.27 -15.79
C ARG A 124 -3.90 -13.14 -15.95
N ARG A 125 -4.20 -14.00 -14.98
CA ARG A 125 -5.39 -14.86 -14.99
C ARG A 125 -6.68 -14.06 -14.81
N THR A 126 -6.71 -13.16 -13.81
CA THR A 126 -7.89 -12.36 -13.47
C THR A 126 -8.25 -11.36 -14.56
N PHE A 127 -7.26 -10.73 -15.17
CA PHE A 127 -7.43 -9.74 -16.25
C PHE A 127 -6.95 -10.29 -17.60
N ALA A 128 -7.27 -11.56 -17.89
CA ALA A 128 -6.81 -12.26 -19.10
C ALA A 128 -7.01 -11.45 -20.39
N TYR A 129 -8.13 -10.73 -20.50
CA TYR A 129 -8.44 -9.88 -21.65
C TYR A 129 -7.39 -8.78 -21.91
N ALA A 130 -6.74 -8.28 -20.88
CA ALA A 130 -5.69 -7.26 -20.99
C ALA A 130 -4.39 -7.83 -21.58
N PHE A 131 -4.15 -9.12 -21.37
CA PHE A 131 -2.94 -9.83 -21.79
C PHE A 131 -3.12 -10.72 -23.03
N ASP A 132 -4.36 -10.92 -23.47
CA ASP A 132 -4.67 -11.65 -24.71
C ASP A 132 -4.18 -10.84 -25.92
N THR A 133 -3.39 -11.48 -26.76
CA THR A 133 -2.82 -10.89 -27.99
C THR A 133 -3.65 -11.16 -29.24
N VAL A 134 -4.64 -12.04 -29.15
CA VAL A 134 -5.42 -12.54 -30.30
C VAL A 134 -6.71 -11.75 -30.49
N THR A 135 -7.35 -11.37 -29.40
CA THR A 135 -8.63 -10.61 -29.46
C THR A 135 -8.41 -9.20 -30.00
N PRO A 136 -9.18 -8.75 -31.02
CA PRO A 136 -9.12 -7.38 -31.50
C PRO A 136 -9.41 -6.39 -30.36
N LYS A 137 -8.44 -5.54 -30.05
CA LYS A 137 -8.55 -4.56 -28.98
C LYS A 137 -9.06 -3.25 -29.57
N GLY A 138 -10.35 -2.96 -29.41
CA GLY A 138 -10.97 -1.71 -29.84
C GLY A 138 -10.50 -0.45 -29.08
N GLY A 139 -9.27 -0.45 -28.55
CA GLY A 139 -8.67 0.67 -27.81
C GLY A 139 -9.05 0.75 -26.33
N GLY A 140 -9.81 -0.21 -25.81
CA GLY A 140 -10.37 -0.16 -24.46
C GLY A 140 -9.64 -0.97 -23.38
N VAL A 141 -8.52 -1.63 -23.68
CA VAL A 141 -7.78 -2.48 -22.71
C VAL A 141 -6.52 -1.78 -22.21
N PRO A 142 -6.12 -2.00 -20.95
CA PRO A 142 -4.86 -1.47 -20.46
C PRO A 142 -3.66 -2.16 -21.14
N HIS A 143 -2.65 -1.36 -21.46
CA HIS A 143 -1.36 -1.83 -21.97
C HIS A 143 -0.39 -1.92 -20.78
N LEU A 144 -0.06 -3.15 -20.36
CA LEU A 144 0.64 -3.46 -19.12
C LEU A 144 1.92 -4.24 -19.38
N GLN A 145 2.93 -3.99 -18.56
CA GLN A 145 4.21 -4.71 -18.61
C GLN A 145 4.51 -5.30 -17.23
N LEU A 146 4.64 -6.63 -17.15
CA LEU A 146 4.84 -7.34 -15.88
C LEU A 146 6.34 -7.52 -15.57
N TRP A 147 6.73 -7.17 -14.35
CA TRP A 147 8.09 -7.29 -13.82
C TRP A 147 8.10 -8.07 -12.51
N THR A 148 8.69 -9.25 -12.52
CA THR A 148 8.74 -10.11 -11.33
C THR A 148 9.79 -9.62 -10.36
N LEU A 149 9.38 -9.40 -9.10
CA LEU A 149 10.26 -9.14 -7.99
C LEU A 149 10.82 -10.47 -7.47
N THR A 150 12.15 -10.62 -7.50
CA THR A 150 12.84 -11.85 -7.08
C THR A 150 13.58 -11.69 -5.75
N GLY A 151 13.31 -10.61 -5.02
CA GLY A 151 14.04 -10.19 -3.82
C GLY A 151 15.11 -9.15 -4.13
N GLY A 152 15.60 -8.50 -3.08
CA GLY A 152 16.53 -7.37 -3.22
C GLY A 152 15.84 -6.05 -3.59
N ALA A 153 16.60 -4.96 -3.48
CA ALA A 153 16.11 -3.64 -3.85
C ALA A 153 15.99 -3.50 -5.38
N LEU A 154 15.01 -2.72 -5.83
CA LEU A 154 14.90 -2.26 -7.23
C LEU A 154 14.88 -0.75 -7.25
N THR A 155 15.28 -0.17 -8.39
CA THR A 155 15.24 1.28 -8.59
C THR A 155 14.27 1.61 -9.72
N ILE A 156 13.33 2.52 -9.46
CA ILE A 156 12.42 3.08 -10.46
C ILE A 156 12.58 4.60 -10.46
N GLY A 157 13.00 5.18 -11.59
CA GLY A 157 13.49 6.55 -11.58
C GLY A 157 14.73 6.64 -10.70
N ARG A 158 14.69 7.49 -9.68
CA ARG A 158 15.73 7.57 -8.64
C ARG A 158 15.27 6.98 -7.29
N GLN A 159 14.09 6.37 -7.24
CA GLN A 159 13.56 5.78 -6.01
C GLN A 159 14.05 4.35 -5.83
N ASP A 160 14.77 4.11 -4.76
CA ASP A 160 15.11 2.76 -4.30
C ASP A 160 13.95 2.20 -3.50
N ILE A 161 13.50 1.02 -3.91
CA ILE A 161 12.34 0.32 -3.33
C ILE A 161 12.83 -1.03 -2.84
N VAL A 162 12.57 -1.33 -1.58
CA VAL A 162 12.89 -2.64 -0.99
C VAL A 162 11.58 -3.39 -0.74
N PRO A 163 11.31 -4.49 -1.47
CA PRO A 163 10.22 -5.39 -1.14
C PRO A 163 10.46 -6.00 0.25
N VAL A 164 9.45 -5.94 1.11
CA VAL A 164 9.50 -6.44 2.49
C VAL A 164 8.51 -7.61 2.61
N PRO A 165 8.96 -8.87 2.61
CA PRO A 165 8.06 -10.01 2.75
C PRO A 165 7.38 -10.00 4.12
N VAL A 166 6.05 -10.06 4.15
CA VAL A 166 5.24 -10.17 5.37
C VAL A 166 4.26 -11.33 5.24
N ARG A 167 3.76 -11.83 6.37
CA ARG A 167 2.81 -12.94 6.36
C ARG A 167 1.38 -12.43 6.43
N HIS A 168 0.54 -12.96 5.55
CA HIS A 168 -0.90 -12.78 5.53
C HIS A 168 -1.58 -14.15 5.62
N GLY A 169 -1.95 -14.55 6.84
CA GLY A 169 -2.38 -15.92 7.12
C GLY A 169 -1.30 -16.94 6.79
N HIS A 170 -1.57 -17.80 5.81
CA HIS A 170 -0.61 -18.84 5.38
C HIS A 170 0.31 -18.40 4.23
N ARG A 171 0.14 -17.19 3.69
CA ARG A 171 0.88 -16.70 2.53
C ARG A 171 1.89 -15.63 2.91
N MET A 172 3.01 -15.64 2.18
CA MET A 172 3.89 -14.48 2.13
C MET A 172 3.39 -13.53 1.05
N ILE A 173 3.31 -12.26 1.41
CA ILE A 173 2.96 -11.16 0.52
C ILE A 173 4.03 -10.07 0.63
N LEU A 174 3.91 -8.99 -0.10
CA LEU A 174 4.90 -7.93 -0.09
C LEU A 174 4.36 -6.66 0.58
N GLY A 175 5.11 -6.13 1.54
CA GLY A 175 5.13 -4.70 1.82
C GLY A 175 6.26 -4.05 1.03
N PHE A 176 6.40 -2.73 1.16
CA PHE A 176 7.41 -1.96 0.45
C PHE A 176 8.06 -0.93 1.36
N ARG A 177 9.39 -0.81 1.25
CA ARG A 177 10.15 0.26 1.88
C ARG A 177 10.69 1.22 0.82
N PHE A 178 10.53 2.52 1.06
CA PHE A 178 11.01 3.64 0.27
C PHE A 178 11.88 4.53 1.18
N GLY A 179 13.20 4.42 1.07
CA GLY A 179 14.08 5.16 1.97
C GLY A 179 13.79 4.90 3.45
N ARG A 180 13.32 5.91 4.16
CA ARG A 180 12.97 5.87 5.59
C ARG A 180 11.47 5.68 5.86
N PHE A 181 10.70 5.35 4.85
CA PHE A 181 9.28 5.04 4.90
C PHE A 181 9.04 3.56 4.59
N ALA A 182 8.16 2.87 5.34
CA ALA A 182 7.71 1.52 5.02
C ALA A 182 6.19 1.40 5.08
N TYR A 183 5.61 0.64 4.14
CA TYR A 183 4.18 0.35 4.02
C TYR A 183 3.94 -1.15 4.06
N LEU A 184 3.28 -1.63 5.13
CA LEU A 184 3.01 -3.04 5.42
C LEU A 184 1.49 -3.20 5.65
N THR A 185 0.73 -3.38 4.58
CA THR A 185 -0.71 -3.68 4.67
C THR A 185 -0.94 -5.18 4.74
N ASP A 186 -2.12 -5.60 5.23
CA ASP A 186 -2.62 -6.98 5.17
C ASP A 186 -1.68 -8.02 5.79
N CYS A 187 -1.21 -7.78 6.99
CA CYS A 187 -0.31 -8.74 7.61
C CYS A 187 -0.67 -9.06 9.07
N ASN A 188 -0.31 -10.27 9.46
CA ASN A 188 -0.44 -10.77 10.84
C ASN A 188 0.91 -11.23 11.43
N GLU A 189 1.99 -11.12 10.65
CA GLU A 189 3.35 -11.41 11.11
C GLU A 189 4.37 -10.68 10.24
N VAL A 190 5.40 -10.11 10.86
CA VAL A 190 6.61 -9.63 10.20
C VAL A 190 7.74 -10.59 10.55
N PRO A 191 8.21 -11.43 9.60
CA PRO A 191 9.28 -12.40 9.86
C PRO A 191 10.58 -11.73 10.29
N ALA A 192 11.43 -12.45 11.06
CA ALA A 192 12.70 -11.92 11.56
C ALA A 192 13.63 -11.38 10.45
N ALA A 193 13.66 -12.03 9.28
CA ALA A 193 14.41 -11.56 8.13
C ALA A 193 13.89 -10.20 7.62
N SER A 194 12.58 -9.97 7.67
CA SER A 194 11.94 -8.72 7.25
C SER A 194 12.13 -7.61 8.28
N MET A 195 12.20 -7.94 9.59
CA MET A 195 12.52 -6.97 10.64
C MET A 195 13.88 -6.29 10.39
N ALA A 196 14.87 -7.00 9.85
CA ALA A 196 16.16 -6.42 9.48
C ALA A 196 16.07 -5.39 8.36
N LEU A 197 15.05 -5.46 7.50
CA LEU A 197 14.79 -4.50 6.42
C LEU A 197 14.07 -3.23 6.91
N LEU A 198 13.59 -3.20 8.15
CA LEU A 198 12.74 -2.14 8.71
C LEU A 198 13.47 -1.28 9.76
N GLN A 199 14.80 -1.32 9.78
CA GLN A 199 15.60 -0.49 10.68
C GLN A 199 15.66 0.96 10.22
N ASP A 200 15.81 1.90 11.16
CA ASP A 200 16.02 3.34 10.91
C ASP A 200 14.89 4.00 10.09
N LEU A 201 13.64 3.62 10.35
CA LEU A 201 12.49 4.27 9.72
C LEU A 201 12.12 5.58 10.42
N ASP A 202 11.77 6.60 9.66
CA ASP A 202 11.05 7.76 10.15
C ASP A 202 9.56 7.46 10.27
N VAL A 203 8.99 6.77 9.28
CA VAL A 203 7.57 6.43 9.25
C VAL A 203 7.35 4.95 8.91
N LEU A 204 6.57 4.30 9.74
CA LEU A 204 6.02 2.96 9.50
C LEU A 204 4.51 3.06 9.29
N VAL A 205 4.02 2.46 8.22
CA VAL A 205 2.59 2.17 8.03
C VAL A 205 2.41 0.67 8.15
N ILE A 206 1.52 0.22 9.06
CA ILE A 206 1.32 -1.20 9.33
C ILE A 206 -0.17 -1.53 9.49
N ASP A 207 -0.55 -2.73 9.09
CA ASP A 207 -1.91 -3.29 9.30
C ASP A 207 -2.31 -3.22 10.79
N ALA A 208 -3.53 -2.75 11.05
CA ALA A 208 -4.18 -2.90 12.36
C ALA A 208 -5.71 -2.91 12.15
N LEU A 209 -6.24 -4.08 11.86
CA LEU A 209 -7.62 -4.24 11.41
C LEU A 209 -8.65 -3.78 12.45
N ARG A 210 -8.49 -4.22 13.72
CA ARG A 210 -9.44 -4.03 14.82
C ARG A 210 -8.84 -4.40 16.17
N HIS A 211 -9.60 -4.22 17.28
CA HIS A 211 -9.14 -4.64 18.61
C HIS A 211 -9.12 -6.17 18.79
N ARG A 212 -10.12 -6.88 18.26
CA ARG A 212 -10.22 -8.35 18.39
C ARG A 212 -9.19 -9.03 17.46
N PRO A 213 -8.54 -10.12 17.89
CA PRO A 213 -7.63 -10.89 17.03
C PRO A 213 -8.27 -11.32 15.71
N HIS A 214 -7.45 -11.44 14.69
CA HIS A 214 -7.86 -11.94 13.37
C HIS A 214 -6.80 -12.92 12.83
N PRO A 215 -7.19 -14.00 12.12
CA PRO A 215 -6.23 -15.02 11.69
C PRO A 215 -5.23 -14.53 10.60
N THR A 216 -5.51 -13.44 9.92
CA THR A 216 -4.71 -12.96 8.78
C THR A 216 -4.28 -11.50 8.90
N HIS A 217 -4.75 -10.77 9.91
CA HIS A 217 -4.43 -9.35 10.14
C HIS A 217 -4.02 -9.12 11.59
N PHE A 218 -3.19 -8.12 11.82
CA PHE A 218 -2.90 -7.69 13.18
C PHE A 218 -4.15 -7.07 13.83
N SER A 219 -4.34 -7.38 15.10
CA SER A 219 -5.11 -6.53 16.01
C SER A 219 -4.30 -5.28 16.36
N VAL A 220 -4.97 -4.25 16.88
CA VAL A 220 -4.29 -3.03 17.37
C VAL A 220 -3.18 -3.34 18.36
N ALA A 221 -3.39 -4.29 19.30
CA ALA A 221 -2.39 -4.67 20.31
C ALA A 221 -1.16 -5.36 19.69
N GLU A 222 -1.38 -6.26 18.73
CA GLU A 222 -0.32 -6.95 18.01
C GLU A 222 0.47 -5.98 17.12
N ALA A 223 -0.21 -5.09 16.41
CA ALA A 223 0.41 -4.04 15.61
C ALA A 223 1.28 -3.10 16.46
N LEU A 224 0.81 -2.69 17.65
CA LEU A 224 1.60 -1.90 18.60
C LEU A 224 2.86 -2.62 19.05
N THR A 225 2.79 -3.91 19.32
CA THR A 225 3.94 -4.74 19.71
C THR A 225 5.01 -4.75 18.62
N VAL A 226 4.59 -4.99 17.37
CA VAL A 226 5.51 -5.02 16.23
C VAL A 226 6.05 -3.62 15.91
N ALA A 227 5.21 -2.58 15.93
CA ALA A 227 5.63 -1.20 15.72
C ALA A 227 6.69 -0.75 16.76
N THR A 228 6.49 -1.13 18.03
CA THR A 228 7.46 -0.86 19.10
C THR A 228 8.80 -1.56 18.84
N ALA A 229 8.77 -2.81 18.37
CA ALA A 229 9.98 -3.57 18.04
C ALA A 229 10.74 -3.01 16.83
N ILE A 230 10.03 -2.45 15.83
CA ILE A 230 10.63 -1.77 14.68
C ILE A 230 11.21 -0.41 15.09
N GLY A 231 10.54 0.33 15.96
CA GLY A 231 11.04 1.58 16.54
C GLY A 231 11.05 2.77 15.56
N ALA A 232 10.12 2.85 14.61
CA ALA A 232 9.96 4.02 13.75
C ALA A 232 9.59 5.26 14.58
N ARG A 233 9.99 6.46 14.12
CA ARG A 233 9.67 7.71 14.83
C ARG A 233 8.17 7.99 14.88
N GLN A 234 7.46 7.65 13.81
CA GLN A 234 6.02 7.76 13.68
C GLN A 234 5.46 6.47 13.08
N THR A 235 4.36 5.97 13.64
CA THR A 235 3.64 4.81 13.09
C THR A 235 2.21 5.20 12.74
N TYR A 236 1.73 4.76 11.58
CA TYR A 236 0.34 4.88 11.17
C TYR A 236 -0.26 3.49 10.97
N PHE A 237 -1.44 3.27 11.53
CA PHE A 237 -2.22 2.06 11.27
C PHE A 237 -3.07 2.22 10.03
N THR A 238 -3.13 1.18 9.21
CA THR A 238 -3.91 1.09 7.98
C THR A 238 -4.74 -0.19 7.94
N HIS A 239 -5.49 -0.43 6.87
CA HIS A 239 -6.39 -1.57 6.69
C HIS A 239 -7.46 -1.67 7.78
N ILE A 240 -8.03 -0.54 8.15
CA ILE A 240 -8.86 -0.31 9.34
C ILE A 240 -10.32 -0.66 9.05
N CYS A 241 -10.93 -1.48 9.91
CA CYS A 241 -12.36 -1.77 9.84
C CYS A 241 -13.21 -0.73 10.60
N HIS A 242 -14.51 -0.92 10.61
CA HIS A 242 -15.50 -0.04 11.26
C HIS A 242 -15.59 -0.22 12.78
N ASP A 243 -14.74 -1.05 13.40
CA ASP A 243 -14.67 -1.19 14.87
C ASP A 243 -13.81 -0.07 15.53
N LEU A 244 -13.08 0.72 14.72
CA LEU A 244 -12.11 1.72 15.19
C LEU A 244 -12.55 3.13 14.79
N PRO A 245 -13.30 3.86 15.64
CA PRO A 245 -13.60 5.27 15.42
C PRO A 245 -12.31 6.09 15.47
N HIS A 246 -12.07 6.95 14.47
CA HIS A 246 -10.77 7.59 14.26
C HIS A 246 -10.32 8.41 15.47
N ALA A 247 -11.14 9.37 15.91
CA ALA A 247 -10.77 10.29 16.98
C ALA A 247 -10.55 9.58 18.32
N ALA A 248 -11.46 8.69 18.70
CA ALA A 248 -11.37 7.96 19.97
C ALA A 248 -10.19 6.99 19.99
N THR A 249 -9.97 6.28 18.89
CA THR A 249 -8.83 5.34 18.78
C THR A 249 -7.51 6.08 18.82
N CYS A 250 -7.34 7.18 18.07
CA CYS A 250 -6.12 7.98 18.11
C CYS A 250 -5.84 8.54 19.51
N ALA A 251 -6.88 8.97 20.25
CA ALA A 251 -6.71 9.47 21.62
C ALA A 251 -6.25 8.37 22.61
N ALA A 252 -6.53 7.11 22.32
CA ALA A 252 -6.14 5.97 23.17
C ALA A 252 -4.78 5.36 22.79
N LEU A 253 -4.24 5.68 21.60
CA LEU A 253 -2.95 5.17 21.14
C LEU A 253 -1.78 5.91 21.82
N PRO A 254 -0.62 5.26 21.99
CA PRO A 254 0.56 5.91 22.54
C PRO A 254 1.09 7.03 21.64
N ALA A 255 1.86 7.93 22.21
CA ALA A 255 2.55 8.99 21.45
C ALA A 255 3.38 8.39 20.30
N GLY A 256 3.32 9.02 19.12
CA GLY A 256 4.00 8.54 17.92
C GLY A 256 3.22 7.44 17.16
N VAL A 257 1.99 7.09 17.59
CA VAL A 257 1.14 6.14 16.87
C VAL A 257 -0.23 6.77 16.60
N SER A 258 -0.74 6.65 15.37
CA SER A 258 -2.05 7.17 14.97
C SER A 258 -2.71 6.25 13.95
N LEU A 259 -4.01 6.38 13.75
CA LEU A 259 -4.66 5.82 12.56
C LEU A 259 -4.34 6.68 11.35
N ALA A 260 -4.07 6.05 10.20
CA ALA A 260 -4.10 6.74 8.92
C ALA A 260 -5.55 7.09 8.53
N TYR A 261 -5.72 7.99 7.58
CA TYR A 261 -7.01 8.36 7.00
C TYR A 261 -6.84 8.71 5.52
N ASP A 262 -7.90 8.61 4.76
CA ASP A 262 -7.89 8.90 3.32
C ASP A 262 -7.59 10.38 3.09
N GLY A 263 -6.61 10.64 2.23
CA GLY A 263 -6.09 11.99 1.98
C GLY A 263 -4.96 12.44 2.92
N LEU A 264 -4.53 11.61 3.89
CA LEU A 264 -3.33 11.91 4.67
C LEU A 264 -2.12 12.05 3.75
N HIS A 265 -1.40 13.15 3.90
CA HIS A 265 -0.18 13.43 3.15
C HIS A 265 1.01 13.53 4.09
N LEU A 266 2.08 12.81 3.79
CA LEU A 266 3.32 12.77 4.56
C LEU A 266 4.50 13.14 3.69
N GLU A 267 5.38 13.99 4.22
CA GLU A 267 6.69 14.31 3.63
C GLU A 267 7.77 13.65 4.48
N ILE A 268 8.51 12.71 3.88
CA ILE A 268 9.57 11.95 4.55
C ILE A 268 10.89 12.33 3.89
N PRO A 269 11.82 12.95 4.67
CA PRO A 269 13.10 13.42 4.18
C PRO A 269 14.09 12.33 3.78
#